data_938a5d633911398522a5c5898b0d00d7
#
_entry.id   938a5d633911398522a5c5898b0d00d7
#
_cell.length_a   1.000
_cell.length_b   1.000
_cell.length_c   1.000
_cell.angle_alpha   90.00
_cell.angle_beta   90.00
_cell.angle_gamma   90.00
#
_symmetry.space_group_name_H-M   'P 1'
#
loop_
_entity.id
_entity.type
_entity.pdbx_description
1 polymer ?
#
loop_
_entity_poly.entity_id
_entity_poly.type
_entity_poly.pdbx_seq_one_letter_code
_entity_poly.pdbx_strand_id
1 'polypeptide(L)'
;MLETVDFSEEPLPKEEYKARRDALTEQLVVLQQQARAAGVGLVVLFEGWNGAGKGSRISDLMYNLDARATSVYVTENINVADMAAFPGNSQGVTGFYPSMQQFWNALGMRGTITFYDRGWYTTSVQRMLYTQFGDVKIKHGKVKRPKAAVARAVHEAAEERHIDALRGALASAADFEKQLTDDGYVVVKFFVHVTKEAQRKRLTRLREDPATAWRVSDGKMATIGEYEEAYRLYDNLLEGSDFSYAPWHLINGEDKRRANIAIAETLVDALSRALAAAPDPAAAAAAAKAQANSAGSLDEAPIEGRSADVQAAIEQAAAAQAAEQHAHAPRASRFRIVSKLPSLDKVDHTLSLEPDEYKRRLKAQQERLNKLEMEMYQARVPLMVMFEGWDAAGKGGAIKRVAQALDARAYTIFPSPAPTKPELLHPHLWRYWTRLPKAGHVGIYDRSWYGRVLVERVEGFASNAEWARAYDEINEFEQDLVRWGAVLLKFWVDVSPDEQLARFRARQDDPAKQWKITDEDWRNRDKYPQYKSAVEDMFRLTSTPFAPWIVLESDDKRFARVKALEIINDALEARLHGE
;
A
#
# COMPACT_ATOMS: atom_id res chain seq x y z
N MET A 1 18.23 22.41 4.12
CA MET A 1 17.77 21.94 5.45
C MET A 1 18.92 21.53 6.37
N LEU A 2 19.86 20.68 5.94
CA LEU A 2 20.92 20.14 6.81
C LEU A 2 21.84 21.21 7.40
N GLU A 3 22.06 22.33 6.71
CA GLU A 3 22.86 23.48 7.18
C GLU A 3 22.28 24.18 8.43
N THR A 4 21.00 23.95 8.75
CA THR A 4 20.37 24.56 9.94
C THR A 4 20.71 23.85 11.24
N VAL A 5 21.40 22.70 11.18
CA VAL A 5 21.79 21.94 12.37
C VAL A 5 23.01 22.59 13.01
N ASP A 6 22.83 23.11 14.23
CA ASP A 6 23.93 23.72 14.98
C ASP A 6 24.76 22.65 15.72
N PHE A 7 26.06 22.61 15.43
CA PHE A 7 27.05 21.75 16.09
C PHE A 7 27.91 22.50 17.11
N SER A 8 27.71 23.82 17.27
CA SER A 8 28.50 24.65 18.18
C SER A 8 27.98 24.67 19.62
N GLU A 9 26.77 24.13 19.84
CA GLU A 9 26.18 24.10 21.18
C GLU A 9 27.01 23.29 22.16
N GLU A 10 27.21 23.84 23.37
CA GLU A 10 27.91 23.11 24.44
C GLU A 10 27.17 21.85 24.85
N PRO A 11 27.89 20.77 25.21
CA PRO A 11 27.28 19.52 25.65
C PRO A 11 26.36 19.72 26.86
N LEU A 12 25.16 19.08 26.80
CA LEU A 12 24.19 19.18 27.90
C LEU A 12 24.75 18.60 29.20
N PRO A 13 24.71 19.35 30.32
CA PRO A 13 25.19 18.87 31.63
C PRO A 13 24.49 17.57 32.05
N LYS A 14 25.24 16.67 32.72
CA LYS A 14 24.75 15.33 33.05
C LYS A 14 23.53 15.34 33.97
N GLU A 15 23.52 16.21 34.96
CA GLU A 15 22.43 16.29 35.95
C GLU A 15 21.16 16.87 35.33
N GLU A 16 21.29 17.89 34.50
CA GLU A 16 20.19 18.47 33.75
C GLU A 16 19.61 17.44 32.77
N TYR A 17 20.47 16.74 32.00
CA TYR A 17 20.05 15.65 31.12
C TYR A 17 19.23 14.59 31.86
N LYS A 18 19.70 14.16 33.05
CA LYS A 18 19.04 13.13 33.85
C LYS A 18 17.64 13.57 34.27
N ALA A 19 17.52 14.79 34.81
CA ALA A 19 16.23 15.32 35.27
C ALA A 19 15.22 15.44 34.11
N ARG A 20 15.64 16.04 32.97
CA ARG A 20 14.75 16.19 31.78
C ARG A 20 14.39 14.85 31.20
N ARG A 21 15.34 13.92 31.04
CA ARG A 21 15.10 12.58 30.54
C ARG A 21 14.07 11.84 31.38
N ASP A 22 14.22 11.85 32.70
CA ASP A 22 13.34 11.11 33.61
C ASP A 22 11.89 11.66 33.52
N ALA A 23 11.72 12.99 33.51
CA ALA A 23 10.41 13.64 33.33
C ALA A 23 9.77 13.32 31.97
N LEU A 24 10.54 13.38 30.88
CA LEU A 24 10.04 13.05 29.55
C LEU A 24 9.69 11.57 29.42
N THR A 25 10.44 10.69 30.06
CA THR A 25 10.15 9.26 30.11
C THR A 25 8.81 8.98 30.77
N GLU A 26 8.53 9.59 31.94
CA GLU A 26 7.23 9.45 32.60
C GLU A 26 6.08 9.94 31.71
N GLN A 27 6.24 11.07 31.05
CA GLN A 27 5.24 11.61 30.13
C GLN A 27 5.02 10.66 28.95
N LEU A 28 6.07 10.14 28.31
CA LEU A 28 5.95 9.22 27.18
C LEU A 28 5.24 7.92 27.56
N VAL A 29 5.50 7.37 28.75
CA VAL A 29 4.82 6.15 29.25
C VAL A 29 3.32 6.41 29.41
N VAL A 30 2.92 7.55 29.98
CA VAL A 30 1.51 7.93 30.12
C VAL A 30 0.86 8.13 28.75
N LEU A 31 1.51 8.89 27.87
CA LEU A 31 1.00 9.17 26.53
C LEU A 31 0.87 7.89 25.67
N GLN A 32 1.79 6.93 25.83
CA GLN A 32 1.66 5.63 25.16
C GLN A 32 0.38 4.88 25.58
N GLN A 33 0.04 4.88 26.87
CA GLN A 33 -1.18 4.22 27.34
C GLN A 33 -2.44 4.96 26.85
N GLN A 34 -2.40 6.29 26.84
CA GLN A 34 -3.50 7.11 26.33
C GLN A 34 -3.68 6.89 24.81
N ALA A 35 -2.59 6.88 24.03
CA ALA A 35 -2.59 6.60 22.60
C ALA A 35 -3.17 5.20 22.29
N ARG A 36 -2.79 4.21 23.11
CA ARG A 36 -3.36 2.86 23.00
C ARG A 36 -4.87 2.83 23.25
N ALA A 37 -5.33 3.54 24.26
CA ALA A 37 -6.75 3.61 24.59
C ALA A 37 -7.56 4.37 23.52
N ALA A 38 -6.97 5.42 22.96
CA ALA A 38 -7.59 6.24 21.90
C ALA A 38 -7.46 5.64 20.48
N GLY A 39 -6.72 4.52 20.33
CA GLY A 39 -6.47 3.92 19.01
C GLY A 39 -5.56 4.77 18.11
N VAL A 40 -4.73 5.65 18.68
CA VAL A 40 -3.76 6.46 17.95
C VAL A 40 -2.48 5.67 17.74
N GLY A 41 -2.13 5.37 16.50
CA GLY A 41 -0.86 4.71 16.14
C GLY A 41 0.28 5.72 16.06
N LEU A 42 1.51 5.30 16.40
CA LEU A 42 2.70 6.14 16.24
C LEU A 42 3.73 5.41 15.37
N VAL A 43 4.13 6.06 14.29
CA VAL A 43 5.20 5.61 13.38
C VAL A 43 6.37 6.57 13.53
N VAL A 44 7.52 6.07 13.96
CA VAL A 44 8.73 6.86 14.18
C VAL A 44 9.82 6.40 13.24
N LEU A 45 10.20 7.26 12.33
CA LEU A 45 11.25 7.00 11.35
C LEU A 45 12.58 7.63 11.79
N PHE A 46 13.64 6.83 11.80
CA PHE A 46 15.01 7.31 12.02
C PHE A 46 15.83 7.17 10.75
N GLU A 47 16.17 8.29 10.14
CA GLU A 47 17.06 8.40 9.00
C GLU A 47 18.37 9.11 9.38
N GLY A 48 19.31 9.17 8.44
CA GLY A 48 20.57 9.89 8.60
C GLY A 48 21.82 9.01 8.48
N TRP A 49 22.96 9.60 8.78
CA TRP A 49 24.29 9.07 8.47
C TRP A 49 24.61 7.73 9.13
N ASN A 50 25.46 6.94 8.49
CA ASN A 50 26.10 5.80 9.13
C ASN A 50 26.95 6.31 10.31
N GLY A 51 26.87 5.65 11.46
CA GLY A 51 27.58 6.10 12.67
C GLY A 51 26.93 7.27 13.43
N ALA A 52 25.80 7.82 12.98
CA ALA A 52 25.09 8.89 13.68
C ALA A 52 24.47 8.46 15.02
N GLY A 53 24.28 7.15 15.23
CA GLY A 53 23.78 6.61 16.50
C GLY A 53 22.28 6.38 16.57
N LYS A 54 21.60 6.23 15.43
CA LYS A 54 20.16 5.95 15.35
C LYS A 54 19.71 4.80 16.24
N GLY A 55 20.28 3.62 16.07
CA GLY A 55 19.92 2.44 16.87
C GLY A 55 20.07 2.64 18.38
N SER A 56 21.05 3.45 18.83
CA SER A 56 21.18 3.78 20.26
C SER A 56 20.03 4.67 20.75
N ARG A 57 19.53 5.58 19.90
CA ARG A 57 18.37 6.43 20.24
C ARG A 57 17.11 5.58 20.36
N ILE A 58 16.90 4.68 19.40
CA ILE A 58 15.78 3.73 19.42
C ILE A 58 15.85 2.86 20.69
N SER A 59 17.02 2.30 21.02
CA SER A 59 17.19 1.48 22.22
C SER A 59 16.92 2.28 23.50
N ASP A 60 17.41 3.51 23.60
CA ASP A 60 17.19 4.37 24.77
C ASP A 60 15.68 4.68 24.98
N LEU A 61 14.89 4.82 23.90
CA LEU A 61 13.43 4.97 23.94
C LEU A 61 12.73 3.66 24.34
N MET A 62 13.09 2.56 23.68
CA MET A 62 12.48 1.24 23.89
C MET A 62 12.59 0.75 25.33
N TYR A 63 13.69 1.08 26.01
CA TYR A 63 13.91 0.67 27.40
C TYR A 63 12.83 1.14 28.38
N ASN A 64 12.14 2.23 28.03
CA ASN A 64 11.20 2.90 28.92
C ASN A 64 9.74 2.73 28.50
N LEU A 65 9.49 2.23 27.26
CA LEU A 65 8.15 2.05 26.72
C LEU A 65 7.64 0.62 26.96
N ASP A 66 6.31 0.43 26.94
CA ASP A 66 5.71 -0.91 27.01
C ASP A 66 6.08 -1.71 25.75
N ALA A 67 6.96 -2.69 25.92
CA ALA A 67 7.46 -3.53 24.83
C ALA A 67 6.37 -4.34 24.12
N ARG A 68 5.20 -4.57 24.75
CA ARG A 68 4.07 -5.29 24.15
C ARG A 68 3.33 -4.46 23.10
N ALA A 69 3.47 -3.14 23.18
CA ALA A 69 2.85 -2.18 22.25
C ALA A 69 3.91 -1.40 21.45
N THR A 70 5.11 -1.93 21.33
CA THR A 70 6.23 -1.27 20.66
C THR A 70 6.98 -2.27 19.80
N SER A 71 7.29 -1.93 18.57
CA SER A 71 8.08 -2.75 17.65
C SER A 71 9.18 -1.93 16.98
N VAL A 72 10.24 -2.61 16.57
CA VAL A 72 11.32 -2.01 15.77
C VAL A 72 11.51 -2.80 14.50
N TYR A 73 11.46 -2.13 13.39
CA TYR A 73 11.82 -2.68 12.09
C TYR A 73 13.13 -2.08 11.63
N VAL A 74 14.10 -2.92 11.30
CA VAL A 74 15.38 -2.50 10.73
C VAL A 74 15.37 -2.80 9.26
N THR A 75 15.42 -1.76 8.44
CA THR A 75 15.47 -1.93 6.99
C THR A 75 16.81 -2.55 6.60
N GLU A 76 16.76 -3.72 6.01
CA GLU A 76 17.95 -4.38 5.47
C GLU A 76 18.52 -3.56 4.31
N ASN A 77 19.86 -3.56 4.20
CA ASN A 77 20.50 -2.97 3.04
C ASN A 77 20.03 -3.74 1.79
N ILE A 78 19.69 -3.00 0.73
CA ILE A 78 19.44 -3.61 -0.56
C ILE A 78 20.69 -4.39 -0.94
N ASN A 79 20.57 -5.71 -1.01
CA ASN A 79 21.67 -6.54 -1.46
C ASN A 79 21.82 -6.34 -2.97
N VAL A 80 22.94 -5.76 -3.39
CA VAL A 80 23.26 -5.56 -4.81
C VAL A 80 23.25 -6.91 -5.57
N ALA A 81 23.54 -8.02 -4.89
CA ALA A 81 23.42 -9.36 -5.45
C ALA A 81 21.95 -9.74 -5.75
N ASP A 82 21.00 -9.30 -4.95
CA ASP A 82 19.56 -9.52 -5.22
C ASP A 82 19.08 -8.67 -6.40
N MET A 83 19.63 -7.48 -6.60
CA MET A 83 19.38 -6.68 -7.81
C MET A 83 20.00 -7.35 -9.07
N ALA A 84 21.15 -8.02 -8.94
CA ALA A 84 21.76 -8.79 -10.02
C ALA A 84 21.03 -10.10 -10.30
N ALA A 85 20.28 -10.64 -9.34
CA ALA A 85 19.44 -11.84 -9.51
C ALA A 85 18.14 -11.57 -10.31
N PHE A 86 17.85 -10.30 -10.64
CA PHE A 86 16.84 -9.88 -11.61
C PHE A 86 17.54 -9.53 -12.94
N PRO A 87 17.93 -10.52 -13.76
CA PRO A 87 18.61 -10.29 -15.04
C PRO A 87 17.56 -9.82 -16.03
N GLY A 88 17.31 -8.60 -16.10
CA GLY A 88 16.35 -8.12 -17.04
C GLY A 88 15.60 -6.91 -16.49
N ASN A 89 16.36 -5.87 -16.20
CA ASN A 89 15.84 -4.53 -16.25
C ASN A 89 15.11 -4.22 -17.59
N SER A 90 15.23 -5.10 -18.60
CA SER A 90 14.46 -5.07 -19.85
C SER A 90 12.95 -5.17 -19.62
N GLN A 91 12.51 -5.81 -18.53
CA GLN A 91 11.10 -5.98 -18.19
C GLN A 91 10.62 -5.06 -17.04
N GLY A 92 11.47 -4.18 -16.51
CA GLY A 92 11.09 -3.17 -15.53
C GLY A 92 10.65 -3.69 -14.16
N VAL A 93 10.91 -4.97 -13.84
CA VAL A 93 10.60 -5.52 -12.52
C VAL A 93 11.70 -5.18 -11.53
N THR A 94 11.36 -4.53 -10.42
CA THR A 94 12.32 -3.91 -9.50
C THR A 94 12.69 -4.77 -8.28
N GLY A 95 12.10 -5.93 -8.11
CA GLY A 95 12.37 -6.84 -6.99
C GLY A 95 11.33 -7.95 -6.88
N PHE A 96 11.52 -8.89 -5.94
CA PHE A 96 10.55 -9.98 -5.70
C PHE A 96 9.19 -9.47 -5.22
N TYR A 97 9.20 -8.32 -4.52
CA TYR A 97 8.00 -7.61 -4.07
C TYR A 97 8.18 -6.11 -4.26
N PRO A 98 7.10 -5.32 -4.27
CA PRO A 98 7.18 -3.86 -4.27
C PRO A 98 7.99 -3.37 -3.06
N SER A 99 8.81 -2.33 -3.25
CA SER A 99 9.71 -1.84 -2.19
C SER A 99 8.98 -1.38 -0.92
N MET A 100 7.76 -0.87 -1.05
CA MET A 100 6.95 -0.39 0.07
C MET A 100 6.31 -1.52 0.88
N GLN A 101 6.15 -2.73 0.32
CA GLN A 101 5.51 -3.85 1.02
C GLN A 101 6.15 -4.18 2.37
N GLN A 102 7.49 -4.11 2.47
CA GLN A 102 8.19 -4.40 3.72
C GLN A 102 7.77 -3.46 4.86
N PHE A 103 7.49 -2.19 4.55
CA PHE A 103 7.08 -1.21 5.54
C PHE A 103 5.62 -1.41 5.95
N TRP A 104 4.76 -1.76 5.00
CA TRP A 104 3.39 -2.18 5.29
C TRP A 104 3.34 -3.45 6.15
N ASN A 105 4.18 -4.44 5.86
CA ASN A 105 4.25 -5.69 6.64
C ASN A 105 4.72 -5.44 8.08
N ALA A 106 5.59 -4.45 8.28
CA ALA A 106 6.14 -4.11 9.59
C ALA A 106 5.26 -3.14 10.39
N LEU A 107 4.24 -2.55 9.76
CA LEU A 107 3.35 -1.58 10.41
C LEU A 107 2.57 -2.23 11.55
N GLY A 108 2.68 -1.65 12.75
CA GLY A 108 1.88 -2.05 13.91
C GLY A 108 0.45 -1.51 13.82
N MET A 109 -0.47 -2.15 14.53
CA MET A 109 -1.87 -1.71 14.64
C MET A 109 -1.96 -0.32 15.27
N ARG A 110 -3.05 0.41 14.99
CA ARG A 110 -3.37 1.63 15.74
C ARG A 110 -3.37 1.35 17.25
N GLY A 111 -2.85 2.30 18.02
CA GLY A 111 -2.60 2.14 19.45
C GLY A 111 -1.25 1.52 19.80
N THR A 112 -0.38 1.26 18.81
CA THR A 112 1.00 0.79 19.02
C THR A 112 2.03 1.78 18.46
N ILE A 113 3.29 1.61 18.86
CA ILE A 113 4.42 2.39 18.37
C ILE A 113 5.29 1.51 17.49
N THR A 114 5.55 1.94 16.25
CA THR A 114 6.47 1.26 15.34
C THR A 114 7.65 2.16 15.03
N PHE A 115 8.84 1.72 15.40
CA PHE A 115 10.10 2.38 15.05
C PHE A 115 10.67 1.75 13.76
N TYR A 116 11.11 2.60 12.83
CA TYR A 116 11.86 2.19 11.65
C TYR A 116 13.30 2.70 11.77
N ASP A 117 14.27 1.78 11.97
CA ASP A 117 15.71 2.10 11.86
C ASP A 117 16.11 2.06 10.39
N ARG A 118 16.14 3.22 9.77
CA ARG A 118 16.11 3.43 8.33
C ARG A 118 14.79 2.95 7.73
N GLY A 119 14.28 3.68 6.80
CA GLY A 119 12.99 3.38 6.20
C GLY A 119 12.99 3.55 4.69
N TRP A 120 11.89 3.99 4.20
CA TRP A 120 11.60 4.13 2.79
C TRP A 120 12.47 5.17 2.07
N TYR A 121 13.01 6.15 2.79
CA TYR A 121 13.91 7.17 2.22
C TYR A 121 15.34 6.65 2.06
N THR A 122 15.88 5.93 3.04
CA THR A 122 17.23 5.31 2.93
C THR A 122 17.33 4.40 1.72
N THR A 123 16.30 3.61 1.45
CA THR A 123 16.27 2.70 0.30
C THR A 123 16.43 3.46 -1.01
N SER A 124 15.78 4.62 -1.14
CA SER A 124 15.83 5.46 -2.33
C SER A 124 17.22 6.09 -2.51
N VAL A 125 17.78 6.66 -1.44
CA VAL A 125 19.13 7.26 -1.47
C VAL A 125 20.22 6.20 -1.75
N GLN A 126 20.13 5.04 -1.12
CA GLN A 126 21.08 3.96 -1.38
C GLN A 126 21.05 3.49 -2.83
N ARG A 127 19.87 3.36 -3.43
CA ARG A 127 19.76 3.03 -4.87
C ARG A 127 20.48 4.06 -5.73
N MET A 128 20.35 5.34 -5.42
CA MET A 128 21.04 6.40 -6.17
C MET A 128 22.56 6.34 -6.01
N LEU A 129 23.06 6.18 -4.80
CA LEU A 129 24.49 6.07 -4.53
C LEU A 129 25.10 4.81 -5.17
N TYR A 130 24.45 3.66 -5.04
CA TYR A 130 24.96 2.40 -5.61
C TYR A 130 24.88 2.34 -7.14
N THR A 131 23.95 3.03 -7.79
CA THR A 131 23.85 3.04 -9.24
C THR A 131 24.89 3.95 -9.88
N GLN A 132 25.38 4.97 -9.21
CA GLN A 132 26.56 5.74 -9.66
C GLN A 132 27.84 4.91 -9.58
N PHE A 133 27.95 3.93 -8.68
CA PHE A 133 29.11 3.05 -8.49
C PHE A 133 28.96 1.67 -9.13
N GLY A 134 27.76 1.28 -9.57
CA GLY A 134 27.43 -0.07 -10.07
C GLY A 134 28.14 -0.50 -11.36
N ASP A 135 28.68 0.44 -12.16
CA ASP A 135 29.46 0.15 -13.36
C ASP A 135 30.96 -0.12 -13.11
N VAL A 136 31.37 -0.13 -11.84
CA VAL A 136 32.75 -0.42 -11.46
C VAL A 136 32.94 -1.92 -11.27
N LYS A 137 33.33 -2.61 -12.33
CA LYS A 137 33.74 -4.05 -12.23
C LYS A 137 35.04 -4.17 -11.46
N ILE A 138 34.94 -4.57 -10.20
CA ILE A 138 36.11 -4.96 -9.40
C ILE A 138 36.54 -6.36 -9.83
N LYS A 139 37.56 -6.49 -10.66
CA LYS A 139 38.28 -7.74 -10.90
C LYS A 139 39.64 -7.68 -10.20
N HIS A 140 39.85 -8.57 -9.23
CA HIS A 140 41.14 -8.74 -8.52
C HIS A 140 41.68 -7.45 -7.87
N GLY A 141 40.84 -6.67 -7.21
CA GLY A 141 41.27 -5.47 -6.47
C GLY A 141 41.68 -4.27 -7.34
N LYS A 142 41.50 -4.33 -8.67
CA LYS A 142 41.75 -3.20 -9.59
C LYS A 142 40.47 -2.69 -10.23
N VAL A 143 40.21 -1.41 -10.05
CA VAL A 143 39.09 -0.66 -10.63
C VAL A 143 39.40 -0.39 -12.11
N LYS A 144 38.65 -0.96 -13.05
CA LYS A 144 38.71 -0.56 -14.48
C LYS A 144 37.63 0.49 -14.74
N ARG A 145 38.02 1.71 -15.03
CA ARG A 145 37.14 2.79 -15.48
C ARG A 145 36.82 2.63 -16.97
N PRO A 146 35.55 2.80 -17.41
CA PRO A 146 35.18 2.82 -18.83
C PRO A 146 35.75 4.07 -19.54
N LYS A 147 35.90 4.02 -20.87
CA LYS A 147 36.38 5.16 -21.67
C LYS A 147 35.43 6.36 -21.58
N ALA A 148 35.96 7.54 -21.39
CA ALA A 148 35.24 8.76 -21.00
C ALA A 148 33.96 9.12 -21.80
N ALA A 149 33.91 8.84 -23.10
CA ALA A 149 32.77 9.18 -23.96
C ALA A 149 31.57 8.20 -23.79
N VAL A 150 31.85 6.89 -23.58
CA VAL A 150 30.83 5.87 -23.32
C VAL A 150 30.32 6.02 -21.89
N ALA A 151 31.19 6.37 -20.94
CA ALA A 151 30.84 6.68 -19.58
C ALA A 151 29.86 7.86 -19.48
N ARG A 152 30.00 8.88 -20.31
CA ARG A 152 29.14 10.07 -20.27
C ARG A 152 27.72 9.81 -20.80
N ALA A 153 27.58 9.13 -21.94
CA ALA A 153 26.26 8.78 -22.49
C ALA A 153 25.48 7.77 -21.62
N VAL A 154 26.21 6.80 -21.03
CA VAL A 154 25.64 5.85 -20.06
C VAL A 154 25.27 6.57 -18.77
N HIS A 155 26.05 7.55 -18.36
CA HIS A 155 25.81 8.36 -17.17
C HIS A 155 24.57 9.27 -17.34
N GLU A 156 24.45 9.99 -18.45
CA GLU A 156 23.29 10.84 -18.75
C GLU A 156 21.97 10.04 -18.83
N ALA A 157 21.97 8.89 -19.53
CA ALA A 157 20.79 8.03 -19.60
C ALA A 157 20.49 7.25 -18.29
N ALA A 158 21.50 7.08 -17.43
CA ALA A 158 21.32 6.55 -16.09
C ALA A 158 20.77 7.63 -15.15
N GLU A 159 21.25 8.87 -15.27
CA GLU A 159 20.83 10.01 -14.46
C GLU A 159 19.33 10.31 -14.64
N GLU A 160 18.81 10.34 -15.87
CA GLU A 160 17.37 10.51 -16.13
C GLU A 160 16.52 9.40 -15.50
N ARG A 161 16.94 8.13 -15.68
CA ARG A 161 16.23 6.99 -15.07
C ARG A 161 16.29 7.00 -13.54
N HIS A 162 17.37 7.49 -12.96
CA HIS A 162 17.51 7.63 -11.51
C HIS A 162 16.64 8.75 -10.94
N ILE A 163 16.53 9.86 -11.64
CA ILE A 163 15.63 10.97 -11.27
C ILE A 163 14.18 10.49 -11.27
N ASP A 164 13.76 9.75 -12.30
CA ASP A 164 12.38 9.22 -12.37
C ASP A 164 12.12 8.15 -11.31
N ALA A 165 13.08 7.28 -11.04
CA ALA A 165 12.98 6.29 -9.96
C ALA A 165 12.92 6.95 -8.58
N LEU A 166 13.68 8.03 -8.35
CA LEU A 166 13.62 8.81 -7.12
C LEU A 166 12.27 9.53 -6.98
N ARG A 167 11.79 10.18 -8.03
CA ARG A 167 10.46 10.83 -8.03
C ARG A 167 9.36 9.81 -7.70
N GLY A 168 9.42 8.63 -8.31
CA GLY A 168 8.50 7.54 -8.00
C GLY A 168 8.57 7.09 -6.54
N ALA A 169 9.78 6.92 -6.00
CA ALA A 169 9.98 6.51 -4.60
C ALA A 169 9.53 7.58 -3.61
N LEU A 170 9.76 8.87 -3.91
CA LEU A 170 9.28 9.99 -3.10
C LEU A 170 7.75 10.09 -3.14
N ALA A 171 7.12 9.85 -4.30
CA ALA A 171 5.67 9.80 -4.41
C ALA A 171 5.09 8.67 -3.57
N SER A 172 5.62 7.44 -3.69
CA SER A 172 5.17 6.30 -2.87
C SER A 172 5.38 6.52 -1.36
N ALA A 173 6.46 7.23 -0.98
CA ALA A 173 6.69 7.63 0.42
C ALA A 173 5.65 8.64 0.91
N ALA A 174 5.35 9.66 0.10
CA ALA A 174 4.34 10.67 0.41
C ALA A 174 2.94 10.04 0.54
N ASP A 175 2.58 9.15 -0.40
CA ASP A 175 1.31 8.43 -0.38
C ASP A 175 1.19 7.54 0.87
N PHE A 176 2.26 6.81 1.23
CA PHE A 176 2.31 5.99 2.44
C PHE A 176 2.11 6.83 3.71
N GLU A 177 2.89 7.90 3.88
CA GLU A 177 2.79 8.78 5.05
C GLU A 177 1.41 9.46 5.12
N LYS A 178 0.86 9.87 3.99
CA LYS A 178 -0.47 10.49 3.91
C LYS A 178 -1.57 9.51 4.30
N GLN A 179 -1.56 8.29 3.74
CA GLN A 179 -2.52 7.25 4.09
C GLN A 179 -2.46 6.89 5.59
N LEU A 180 -1.26 6.82 6.18
CA LEU A 180 -1.11 6.59 7.61
C LEU A 180 -1.72 7.73 8.43
N THR A 181 -1.42 8.97 8.10
CA THR A 181 -1.95 10.13 8.86
C THR A 181 -3.46 10.26 8.72
N ASP A 182 -4.01 10.01 7.54
CA ASP A 182 -5.46 10.02 7.29
C ASP A 182 -6.20 8.89 8.02
N ASP A 183 -5.48 7.80 8.34
CA ASP A 183 -6.03 6.64 9.07
C ASP A 183 -5.72 6.67 10.58
N GLY A 184 -5.32 7.83 11.12
CA GLY A 184 -5.14 8.06 12.56
C GLY A 184 -3.79 7.62 13.13
N TYR A 185 -2.76 7.50 12.29
CA TYR A 185 -1.38 7.40 12.77
C TYR A 185 -0.72 8.77 12.85
N VAL A 186 0.16 8.92 13.81
CA VAL A 186 1.11 10.02 13.90
C VAL A 186 2.42 9.57 13.28
N VAL A 187 2.90 10.27 12.27
CA VAL A 187 4.19 9.98 11.61
C VAL A 187 5.20 11.02 12.05
N VAL A 188 6.26 10.59 12.72
CA VAL A 188 7.36 11.45 13.18
C VAL A 188 8.65 11.01 12.49
N LYS A 189 9.33 11.94 11.82
CA LYS A 189 10.53 11.66 11.06
C LYS A 189 11.74 12.37 11.67
N PHE A 190 12.75 11.60 12.07
CA PHE A 190 14.01 12.12 12.56
C PHE A 190 15.13 11.89 11.55
N PHE A 191 15.87 12.94 11.21
CA PHE A 191 17.12 12.83 10.49
C PHE A 191 18.28 13.14 11.44
N VAL A 192 19.07 12.10 11.77
CA VAL A 192 20.20 12.24 12.71
C VAL A 192 21.43 12.66 11.91
N HIS A 193 21.78 13.94 12.01
CA HIS A 193 22.89 14.56 11.31
C HIS A 193 24.16 14.55 12.15
N VAL A 194 25.30 14.28 11.51
CA VAL A 194 26.65 14.38 12.06
C VAL A 194 27.60 14.91 10.97
N THR A 195 28.64 15.59 11.38
CA THR A 195 29.69 16.04 10.45
C THR A 195 30.49 14.87 9.88
N LYS A 196 31.14 15.09 8.74
CA LYS A 196 32.02 14.09 8.11
C LYS A 196 33.14 13.63 9.04
N GLU A 197 33.66 14.54 9.85
CA GLU A 197 34.72 14.25 10.81
C GLU A 197 34.20 13.36 11.94
N ALA A 198 33.05 13.68 12.52
CA ALA A 198 32.41 12.88 13.55
C ALA A 198 32.02 11.49 13.04
N GLN A 199 31.49 11.40 11.81
CA GLN A 199 31.19 10.14 11.16
C GLN A 199 32.45 9.26 11.05
N ARG A 200 33.54 9.81 10.49
CA ARG A 200 34.81 9.10 10.35
C ARG A 200 35.33 8.60 11.69
N LYS A 201 35.43 9.50 12.67
CA LYS A 201 35.91 9.17 14.03
C LYS A 201 35.12 8.02 14.66
N ARG A 202 33.80 8.06 14.52
CA ARG A 202 32.91 7.02 15.11
C ARG A 202 33.03 5.68 14.39
N LEU A 203 33.00 5.67 13.05
CA LEU A 203 33.12 4.42 12.27
C LEU A 203 34.49 3.78 12.45
N THR A 204 35.59 4.57 12.48
CA THR A 204 36.93 4.06 12.76
C THR A 204 37.00 3.41 14.15
N ARG A 205 36.53 4.09 15.18
CA ARG A 205 36.50 3.53 16.55
C ARG A 205 35.69 2.24 16.64
N LEU A 206 34.51 2.17 16.00
CA LEU A 206 33.67 0.96 16.00
C LEU A 206 34.36 -0.20 15.26
N ARG A 207 35.14 0.09 14.22
CA ARG A 207 35.86 -0.94 13.42
C ARG A 207 37.11 -1.46 14.16
N GLU A 208 37.75 -0.62 14.94
CA GLU A 208 38.94 -0.99 15.73
C GLU A 208 38.61 -1.79 16.99
N ASP A 209 37.40 -1.65 17.53
CA ASP A 209 36.94 -2.40 18.69
C ASP A 209 36.44 -3.80 18.28
N PRO A 210 37.10 -4.90 18.74
CA PRO A 210 36.69 -6.26 18.40
C PRO A 210 35.22 -6.59 18.73
N ALA A 211 34.66 -5.97 19.77
CA ALA A 211 33.27 -6.20 20.16
C ALA A 211 32.25 -5.54 19.20
N THR A 212 32.67 -4.55 18.43
CA THR A 212 31.78 -3.77 17.55
C THR A 212 32.20 -3.79 16.07
N ALA A 213 33.40 -4.32 15.74
CA ALA A 213 33.95 -4.33 14.39
C ALA A 213 33.00 -4.95 13.35
N TRP A 214 32.27 -5.97 13.72
CA TRP A 214 31.28 -6.63 12.87
C TRP A 214 30.15 -5.72 12.40
N ARG A 215 29.92 -4.58 13.07
CA ARG A 215 28.89 -3.57 12.71
C ARG A 215 29.32 -2.67 11.56
N VAL A 216 30.60 -2.67 11.18
CA VAL A 216 31.18 -1.74 10.22
C VAL A 216 31.79 -2.49 9.05
N SER A 217 30.99 -2.70 7.99
CA SER A 217 31.46 -3.27 6.72
C SER A 217 32.36 -2.29 5.95
N ASP A 218 33.09 -2.78 4.96
CA ASP A 218 33.87 -1.95 4.03
C ASP A 218 32.99 -0.95 3.29
N GLY A 219 31.77 -1.34 2.92
CA GLY A 219 30.78 -0.43 2.31
C GLY A 219 30.41 0.74 3.23
N LYS A 220 30.24 0.50 4.54
CA LYS A 220 30.00 1.60 5.50
C LYS A 220 31.20 2.54 5.63
N MET A 221 32.43 2.03 5.58
CA MET A 221 33.63 2.88 5.57
C MET A 221 33.74 3.71 4.30
N ALA A 222 33.37 3.15 3.15
CA ALA A 222 33.38 3.86 1.87
C ALA A 222 32.45 5.10 1.87
N THR A 223 31.35 5.07 2.61
CA THR A 223 30.41 6.21 2.72
C THR A 223 31.05 7.50 3.27
N ILE A 224 32.20 7.41 3.95
CA ILE A 224 32.96 8.59 4.40
C ILE A 224 33.53 9.36 3.21
N GLY A 225 33.98 8.65 2.17
CA GLY A 225 34.48 9.27 0.92
C GLY A 225 33.36 9.92 0.09
N GLU A 226 32.14 9.46 0.25
CA GLU A 226 30.96 9.90 -0.51
C GLU A 226 30.12 10.96 0.25
N TYR A 227 30.62 11.44 1.39
CA TYR A 227 29.86 12.31 2.29
C TYR A 227 29.28 13.55 1.60
N GLU A 228 30.06 14.28 0.80
CA GLU A 228 29.61 15.53 0.17
C GLU A 228 28.50 15.29 -0.86
N GLU A 229 28.57 14.19 -1.58
CA GLU A 229 27.54 13.82 -2.52
C GLU A 229 26.27 13.34 -1.80
N ALA A 230 26.44 12.48 -0.81
CA ALA A 230 25.33 12.03 0.04
C ALA A 230 24.67 13.21 0.78
N TYR A 231 25.44 14.24 1.18
CA TYR A 231 24.91 15.46 1.78
C TYR A 231 23.91 16.16 0.87
N ARG A 232 24.27 16.40 -0.40
CA ARG A 232 23.38 17.04 -1.37
C ARG A 232 22.12 16.20 -1.63
N LEU A 233 22.29 14.88 -1.75
CA LEU A 233 21.17 13.97 -1.97
C LEU A 233 20.21 13.96 -0.78
N TYR A 234 20.74 13.91 0.44
CA TYR A 234 19.90 13.97 1.65
C TYR A 234 19.24 15.34 1.81
N ASP A 235 19.92 16.43 1.53
CA ASP A 235 19.34 17.77 1.64
C ASP A 235 18.16 17.95 0.68
N ASN A 236 18.34 17.58 -0.60
CA ASN A 236 17.26 17.58 -1.59
C ASN A 236 16.09 16.65 -1.21
N LEU A 237 16.40 15.48 -0.66
CA LEU A 237 15.39 14.53 -0.21
C LEU A 237 14.57 15.10 0.95
N LEU A 238 15.23 15.70 1.93
CA LEU A 238 14.58 16.31 3.09
C LEU A 238 13.66 17.45 2.64
N GLU A 239 14.13 18.34 1.77
CA GLU A 239 13.33 19.44 1.21
C GLU A 239 12.11 18.91 0.41
N GLY A 240 12.33 17.88 -0.40
CA GLY A 240 11.27 17.29 -1.24
C GLY A 240 10.26 16.42 -0.48
N SER A 241 10.51 16.10 0.78
CA SER A 241 9.67 15.23 1.60
C SER A 241 9.31 15.81 2.97
N ASP A 242 9.46 17.13 3.16
CA ASP A 242 9.06 17.81 4.38
C ASP A 242 7.57 18.19 4.33
N PHE A 243 6.72 17.21 4.61
CA PHE A 243 5.27 17.40 4.54
C PHE A 243 4.72 17.97 5.86
N SER A 244 3.76 18.90 5.76
CA SER A 244 3.12 19.51 6.94
C SER A 244 2.42 18.50 7.86
N TYR A 245 1.97 17.37 7.32
CA TYR A 245 1.34 16.28 8.07
C TYR A 245 2.36 15.28 8.67
N ALA A 246 3.60 15.30 8.17
CA ALA A 246 4.71 14.46 8.63
C ALA A 246 6.05 15.23 8.42
N PRO A 247 6.36 16.24 9.24
CA PRO A 247 7.55 17.06 9.07
C PRO A 247 8.82 16.31 9.50
N TRP A 248 9.97 16.74 8.94
CA TRP A 248 11.27 16.31 9.39
C TRP A 248 11.75 17.07 10.62
N HIS A 249 12.31 16.33 11.57
CA HIS A 249 13.01 16.86 12.73
C HIS A 249 14.51 16.54 12.60
N LEU A 250 15.31 17.59 12.39
CA LEU A 250 16.76 17.46 12.26
C LEU A 250 17.40 17.38 13.63
N ILE A 251 18.17 16.32 13.87
CA ILE A 251 18.77 16.03 15.18
C ILE A 251 20.29 16.12 15.09
N ASN A 252 20.90 17.00 15.90
CA ASN A 252 22.34 16.97 16.10
C ASN A 252 22.74 15.65 16.79
N GLY A 253 23.33 14.74 16.01
CA GLY A 253 23.73 13.42 16.47
C GLY A 253 25.07 13.42 17.23
N GLU A 254 25.80 14.54 17.30
CA GLU A 254 27.11 14.61 17.95
C GLU A 254 27.00 14.66 19.46
N ASP A 255 26.04 15.41 19.99
CA ASP A 255 25.68 15.36 21.42
C ASP A 255 24.56 14.34 21.67
N LYS A 256 24.95 13.21 22.26
CA LYS A 256 24.02 12.14 22.64
C LYS A 256 22.91 12.61 23.58
N ARG A 257 23.20 13.47 24.53
CA ARG A 257 22.25 13.89 25.57
C ARG A 257 21.21 14.84 24.97
N ARG A 258 21.65 15.84 24.20
CA ARG A 258 20.75 16.77 23.51
C ARG A 258 19.87 16.03 22.52
N ALA A 259 20.45 15.13 21.71
CA ALA A 259 19.71 14.32 20.77
C ALA A 259 18.58 13.51 21.44
N ASN A 260 18.87 12.86 22.58
CA ASN A 260 17.86 12.08 23.30
C ASN A 260 16.73 12.97 23.85
N ILE A 261 17.04 14.17 24.35
CA ILE A 261 16.04 15.12 24.86
C ILE A 261 15.18 15.63 23.70
N ALA A 262 15.80 16.13 22.62
CA ALA A 262 15.07 16.67 21.47
C ALA A 262 14.11 15.63 20.86
N ILE A 263 14.57 14.38 20.73
CA ILE A 263 13.73 13.28 20.23
C ILE A 263 12.54 13.02 21.18
N ALA A 264 12.81 12.93 22.50
CA ALA A 264 11.75 12.66 23.47
C ALA A 264 10.72 13.81 23.55
N GLU A 265 11.16 15.07 23.54
CA GLU A 265 10.29 16.25 23.50
C GLU A 265 9.42 16.28 22.25
N THR A 266 10.00 15.99 21.08
CA THR A 266 9.24 15.88 19.82
C THR A 266 8.16 14.81 19.90
N LEU A 267 8.46 13.64 20.46
CA LEU A 267 7.48 12.55 20.59
C LEU A 267 6.37 12.88 21.60
N VAL A 268 6.73 13.51 22.73
CA VAL A 268 5.75 14.00 23.73
C VAL A 268 4.80 14.99 23.09
N ASP A 269 5.33 15.98 22.39
CA ASP A 269 4.54 17.03 21.71
C ASP A 269 3.64 16.44 20.60
N ALA A 270 4.18 15.57 19.75
CA ALA A 270 3.43 14.92 18.69
C ALA A 270 2.26 14.06 19.21
N LEU A 271 2.51 13.23 20.22
CA LEU A 271 1.46 12.42 20.85
C LEU A 271 0.43 13.28 21.59
N SER A 272 0.86 14.32 22.31
CA SER A 272 -0.04 15.21 23.03
C SER A 272 -1.00 15.93 22.08
N ARG A 273 -0.48 16.43 20.96
CA ARG A 273 -1.33 17.08 19.92
C ARG A 273 -2.29 16.08 19.29
N ALA A 274 -1.84 14.87 18.97
CA ALA A 274 -2.69 13.86 18.36
C ALA A 274 -3.82 13.42 19.31
N LEU A 275 -3.52 13.25 20.58
CA LEU A 275 -4.51 12.88 21.59
C LEU A 275 -5.52 14.01 21.86
N ALA A 276 -5.09 15.27 21.80
CA ALA A 276 -5.99 16.41 21.91
C ALA A 276 -6.94 16.54 20.70
N ALA A 277 -6.52 16.08 19.53
CA ALA A 277 -7.31 16.07 18.29
C ALA A 277 -8.15 14.79 18.12
N ALA A 278 -7.86 13.74 18.88
CA ALA A 278 -8.57 12.47 18.78
C ALA A 278 -10.02 12.61 19.28
N PRO A 279 -11.01 12.01 18.60
CA PRO A 279 -12.38 11.99 19.09
C PRO A 279 -12.46 11.29 20.44
N ASP A 280 -13.37 11.71 21.31
CA ASP A 280 -13.61 11.07 22.60
C ASP A 280 -13.81 9.55 22.40
N PRO A 281 -13.00 8.69 23.05
CA PRO A 281 -13.13 7.23 22.92
C PRO A 281 -14.52 6.72 23.25
N ALA A 282 -15.25 7.37 24.17
CA ALA A 282 -16.61 7.00 24.52
C ALA A 282 -17.60 7.39 23.39
N ALA A 283 -17.39 8.53 22.73
CA ALA A 283 -18.17 8.94 21.57
C ALA A 283 -17.87 8.06 20.34
N ALA A 284 -16.61 7.69 20.11
CA ALA A 284 -16.21 6.78 19.04
C ALA A 284 -16.75 5.36 19.25
N ALA A 285 -16.72 4.84 20.49
CA ALA A 285 -17.30 3.55 20.84
C ALA A 285 -18.84 3.56 20.74
N ALA A 286 -19.49 4.67 21.09
CA ALA A 286 -20.94 4.85 20.94
C ALA A 286 -21.36 4.91 19.47
N ALA A 287 -20.59 5.62 18.64
CA ALA A 287 -20.80 5.69 17.18
C ALA A 287 -20.60 4.31 16.51
N ALA A 288 -19.53 3.58 16.87
CA ALA A 288 -19.29 2.22 16.39
C ALA A 288 -20.38 1.24 16.84
N LYS A 289 -20.90 1.39 18.07
CA LYS A 289 -22.01 0.59 18.60
C LYS A 289 -23.33 0.94 17.96
N ALA A 290 -23.57 2.22 17.64
CA ALA A 290 -24.74 2.66 16.90
C ALA A 290 -24.72 2.14 15.45
N GLN A 291 -23.55 2.14 14.80
CA GLN A 291 -23.35 1.54 13.48
C GLN A 291 -23.53 0.02 13.51
N ALA A 292 -23.00 -0.68 14.51
CA ALA A 292 -23.18 -2.12 14.68
C ALA A 292 -24.64 -2.48 15.00
N ASN A 293 -25.34 -1.68 15.78
CA ASN A 293 -26.75 -1.88 16.11
C ASN A 293 -27.68 -1.52 14.94
N SER A 294 -27.34 -0.57 14.09
CA SER A 294 -28.09 -0.29 12.85
C SER A 294 -27.95 -1.42 11.82
N ALA A 295 -26.81 -2.13 11.84
CA ALA A 295 -26.61 -3.32 11.02
C ALA A 295 -27.28 -4.59 11.61
N GLY A 296 -27.52 -4.65 12.93
CA GLY A 296 -28.09 -5.81 13.62
C GLY A 296 -29.58 -5.72 13.96
N SER A 297 -30.24 -4.58 13.75
CA SER A 297 -31.63 -4.40 14.19
C SER A 297 -32.70 -4.54 13.10
N LEU A 298 -32.37 -5.20 11.99
CA LEU A 298 -33.33 -5.54 10.93
C LEU A 298 -33.84 -6.98 10.99
N ASP A 299 -33.48 -7.73 12.01
CA ASP A 299 -34.13 -9.01 12.30
C ASP A 299 -35.37 -8.79 13.17
N GLU A 300 -36.48 -9.31 12.68
CA GLU A 300 -37.80 -9.45 13.32
C GLU A 300 -38.80 -8.29 13.21
N ALA A 301 -39.46 -8.21 12.02
CA ALA A 301 -40.95 -8.14 11.97
C ALA A 301 -41.45 -8.38 10.55
N PRO A 302 -42.52 -9.14 10.34
CA PRO A 302 -43.10 -9.35 9.00
C PRO A 302 -43.60 -8.02 8.44
N ILE A 303 -43.30 -7.77 7.17
CA ILE A 303 -43.67 -6.56 6.44
C ILE A 303 -45.14 -6.63 6.01
N GLU A 304 -46.06 -6.66 6.98
CA GLU A 304 -47.49 -6.44 6.72
C GLU A 304 -47.99 -5.32 7.64
N GLY A 305 -48.23 -4.13 7.09
CA GLY A 305 -48.91 -3.04 7.76
C GLY A 305 -48.17 -1.76 8.08
N ARG A 306 -47.10 -1.40 7.39
CA ARG A 306 -46.49 -0.05 7.53
C ARG A 306 -47.38 1.00 6.87
N SER A 307 -47.73 2.07 7.60
CA SER A 307 -48.45 3.20 7.04
C SER A 307 -47.64 3.86 5.92
N ALA A 308 -48.32 4.47 4.92
CA ALA A 308 -47.70 5.18 3.83
C ALA A 308 -46.72 6.26 4.31
N ASP A 309 -46.95 6.84 5.46
CA ASP A 309 -46.10 7.87 6.09
C ASP A 309 -44.74 7.32 6.56
N VAL A 310 -44.72 6.08 7.07
CA VAL A 310 -43.47 5.42 7.48
C VAL A 310 -42.64 5.02 6.26
N GLN A 311 -43.29 4.56 5.20
CA GLN A 311 -42.61 4.23 3.94
C GLN A 311 -42.02 5.49 3.29
N ALA A 312 -42.78 6.59 3.24
CA ALA A 312 -42.30 7.87 2.72
C ALA A 312 -41.12 8.44 3.55
N ALA A 313 -41.16 8.28 4.89
CA ALA A 313 -40.06 8.69 5.75
C ALA A 313 -38.77 7.87 5.51
N ILE A 314 -38.90 6.56 5.27
CA ILE A 314 -37.78 5.69 4.92
C ILE A 314 -37.18 6.07 3.56
N GLU A 315 -38.02 6.31 2.57
CA GLU A 315 -37.59 6.74 1.23
C GLU A 315 -36.92 8.13 1.27
N GLN A 316 -37.46 9.04 2.08
CA GLN A 316 -36.88 10.37 2.27
C GLN A 316 -35.54 10.32 3.01
N ALA A 317 -35.40 9.47 4.02
CA ALA A 317 -34.13 9.22 4.72
C ALA A 317 -33.10 8.57 3.81
N ALA A 318 -33.48 7.59 2.98
CA ALA A 318 -32.62 6.96 2.01
C ALA A 318 -32.18 7.94 0.91
N ALA A 319 -33.07 8.80 0.44
CA ALA A 319 -32.74 9.84 -0.53
C ALA A 319 -31.81 10.91 0.06
N ALA A 320 -32.01 11.32 1.33
CA ALA A 320 -31.12 12.23 2.03
C ALA A 320 -29.73 11.63 2.22
N GLN A 321 -29.64 10.37 2.61
CA GLN A 321 -28.38 9.65 2.76
C GLN A 321 -27.66 9.48 1.41
N ALA A 322 -28.37 9.18 0.33
CA ALA A 322 -27.82 9.13 -1.01
C ALA A 322 -27.31 10.50 -1.49
N ALA A 323 -28.05 11.57 -1.20
CA ALA A 323 -27.63 12.93 -1.51
C ALA A 323 -26.39 13.36 -0.73
N GLU A 324 -26.28 12.98 0.54
CA GLU A 324 -25.11 13.22 1.38
C GLU A 324 -23.89 12.43 0.89
N GLN A 325 -24.05 11.17 0.52
CA GLN A 325 -23.01 10.37 -0.10
C GLN A 325 -22.51 10.98 -1.42
N HIS A 326 -23.40 11.50 -2.26
CA HIS A 326 -23.03 12.20 -3.49
C HIS A 326 -22.32 13.53 -3.24
N ALA A 327 -22.66 14.23 -2.19
CA ALA A 327 -22.02 15.50 -1.84
C ALA A 327 -20.56 15.33 -1.42
N HIS A 328 -20.19 14.16 -0.88
CA HIS A 328 -18.84 13.86 -0.41
C HIS A 328 -17.98 13.10 -1.42
N ALA A 329 -18.59 12.56 -2.50
CA ALA A 329 -17.81 11.87 -3.54
C ALA A 329 -16.83 12.83 -4.22
N PRO A 330 -15.57 12.43 -4.46
CA PRO A 330 -14.60 13.26 -5.16
C PRO A 330 -15.13 13.58 -6.56
N ARG A 331 -15.12 14.87 -6.92
CA ARG A 331 -15.64 15.35 -8.22
C ARG A 331 -14.76 14.95 -9.40
N ALA A 332 -13.47 14.77 -9.14
CA ALA A 332 -12.47 14.38 -10.13
C ALA A 332 -11.35 13.59 -9.44
N SER A 333 -10.77 12.63 -10.15
CA SER A 333 -9.56 11.96 -9.72
C SER A 333 -8.34 12.87 -9.96
N ARG A 334 -7.36 12.85 -9.06
CA ARG A 334 -6.05 13.48 -9.29
C ARG A 334 -5.21 12.71 -10.32
N PHE A 335 -5.60 11.50 -10.67
CA PHE A 335 -4.97 10.70 -11.70
C PHE A 335 -5.59 10.96 -13.07
N ARG A 336 -4.77 10.78 -14.12
CA ARG A 336 -5.29 10.74 -15.48
C ARG A 336 -6.20 9.52 -15.63
N ILE A 337 -7.38 9.74 -16.16
CA ILE A 337 -8.38 8.70 -16.44
C ILE A 337 -8.46 8.47 -17.96
N VAL A 338 -8.74 7.24 -18.39
CA VAL A 338 -8.91 6.92 -19.80
C VAL A 338 -10.06 7.71 -20.42
N SER A 339 -9.93 8.06 -21.69
CA SER A 339 -10.95 8.87 -22.39
C SER A 339 -12.25 8.12 -22.67
N LYS A 340 -12.17 6.78 -22.81
CA LYS A 340 -13.32 5.91 -23.05
C LYS A 340 -13.59 5.06 -21.82
N LEU A 341 -14.51 5.51 -21.00
CA LEU A 341 -14.94 4.80 -19.80
C LEU A 341 -15.92 3.67 -20.13
N PRO A 342 -15.87 2.54 -19.42
CA PRO A 342 -16.98 1.59 -19.42
C PRO A 342 -18.23 2.25 -18.79
N SER A 343 -19.40 1.79 -19.19
CA SER A 343 -20.69 2.24 -18.64
C SER A 343 -21.62 1.05 -18.55
N LEU A 344 -22.28 0.87 -17.41
CA LEU A 344 -23.21 -0.22 -17.20
C LEU A 344 -24.44 -0.15 -18.11
N ASP A 345 -24.85 1.06 -18.53
CA ASP A 345 -25.97 1.26 -19.45
C ASP A 345 -25.66 0.86 -20.91
N LYS A 346 -24.39 0.60 -21.23
CA LYS A 346 -23.94 0.26 -22.58
C LYS A 346 -23.42 -1.17 -22.71
N VAL A 347 -23.63 -1.99 -21.69
CA VAL A 347 -23.21 -3.39 -21.71
C VAL A 347 -24.10 -4.17 -22.64
N ASP A 348 -23.50 -4.91 -23.59
CA ASP A 348 -24.23 -5.75 -24.51
C ASP A 348 -24.48 -7.15 -23.92
N HIS A 349 -25.64 -7.34 -23.32
CA HIS A 349 -26.04 -8.59 -22.71
C HIS A 349 -26.44 -9.69 -23.71
N THR A 350 -26.44 -9.41 -25.02
CA THR A 350 -26.79 -10.39 -26.07
C THR A 350 -25.60 -11.27 -26.48
N LEU A 351 -24.38 -10.89 -26.06
CA LEU A 351 -23.17 -11.61 -26.43
C LEU A 351 -23.14 -13.03 -25.85
N SER A 352 -22.95 -14.01 -26.70
CA SER A 352 -22.98 -15.42 -26.33
C SER A 352 -22.02 -16.26 -27.16
N LEU A 353 -21.72 -17.46 -26.69
CA LEU A 353 -20.91 -18.45 -27.41
C LEU A 353 -21.66 -19.79 -27.49
N GLU A 354 -21.70 -20.37 -28.67
CA GLU A 354 -22.18 -21.73 -28.85
C GLU A 354 -21.31 -22.74 -28.09
N PRO A 355 -21.91 -23.83 -27.57
CA PRO A 355 -21.19 -24.78 -26.69
C PRO A 355 -19.89 -25.34 -27.28
N ASP A 356 -19.85 -25.65 -28.55
CA ASP A 356 -18.67 -26.25 -29.19
C ASP A 356 -17.61 -25.18 -29.52
N GLU A 357 -18.01 -23.97 -29.89
CA GLU A 357 -17.11 -22.84 -30.01
C GLU A 357 -16.49 -22.48 -28.64
N TYR A 358 -17.28 -22.44 -27.60
CA TYR A 358 -16.78 -22.24 -26.24
C TYR A 358 -15.72 -23.25 -25.87
N LYS A 359 -15.95 -24.55 -26.06
CA LYS A 359 -14.98 -25.60 -25.74
C LYS A 359 -13.67 -25.40 -26.50
N ARG A 360 -13.76 -25.12 -27.81
CA ARG A 360 -12.60 -24.91 -28.66
C ARG A 360 -11.80 -23.68 -28.24
N ARG A 361 -12.47 -22.52 -28.06
CA ARG A 361 -11.80 -21.26 -27.67
C ARG A 361 -11.24 -21.35 -26.26
N LEU A 362 -12.01 -21.89 -25.31
CA LEU A 362 -11.55 -22.06 -23.93
C LEU A 362 -10.24 -22.85 -23.87
N LYS A 363 -10.21 -24.01 -24.54
CA LYS A 363 -9.02 -24.86 -24.59
C LYS A 363 -7.83 -24.12 -25.21
N ALA A 364 -8.02 -23.46 -26.33
CA ALA A 364 -6.95 -22.70 -27.00
C ALA A 364 -6.38 -21.59 -26.09
N GLN A 365 -7.26 -20.84 -25.38
CA GLN A 365 -6.83 -19.78 -24.51
C GLN A 365 -6.14 -20.30 -23.23
N GLN A 366 -6.56 -21.45 -22.71
CA GLN A 366 -5.89 -22.10 -21.58
C GLN A 366 -4.52 -22.62 -21.97
N GLU A 367 -4.37 -23.22 -23.14
CA GLU A 367 -3.05 -23.66 -23.65
C GLU A 367 -2.11 -22.47 -23.91
N ARG A 368 -2.65 -21.33 -24.38
CA ARG A 368 -1.89 -20.10 -24.58
C ARG A 368 -1.41 -19.55 -23.22
N LEU A 369 -2.30 -19.45 -22.22
CA LEU A 369 -1.95 -18.97 -20.88
C LEU A 369 -0.89 -19.86 -20.22
N ASN A 370 -0.99 -21.16 -20.36
CA ASN A 370 -0.01 -22.09 -19.79
C ASN A 370 1.41 -21.88 -20.36
N LYS A 371 1.52 -21.53 -21.66
CA LYS A 371 2.82 -21.19 -22.28
C LYS A 371 3.34 -19.85 -21.74
N LEU A 372 2.47 -18.83 -21.72
CA LEU A 372 2.82 -17.49 -21.24
C LEU A 372 3.23 -17.48 -19.76
N GLU A 373 2.65 -18.36 -18.95
CA GLU A 373 3.02 -18.54 -17.55
C GLU A 373 4.51 -18.87 -17.38
N MET A 374 5.05 -19.76 -18.21
CA MET A 374 6.46 -20.14 -18.16
C MET A 374 7.38 -18.96 -18.51
N GLU A 375 7.01 -18.19 -19.54
CA GLU A 375 7.75 -16.99 -19.93
C GLU A 375 7.67 -15.91 -18.86
N MET A 376 6.48 -15.67 -18.31
CA MET A 376 6.24 -14.75 -17.20
C MET A 376 7.07 -15.12 -15.97
N TYR A 377 7.13 -16.42 -15.62
CA TYR A 377 7.95 -16.89 -14.50
C TYR A 377 9.44 -16.62 -14.72
N GLN A 378 9.96 -16.90 -15.92
CA GLN A 378 11.36 -16.64 -16.28
C GLN A 378 11.68 -15.13 -16.29
N ALA A 379 10.79 -14.32 -16.83
CA ALA A 379 10.92 -12.88 -16.88
C ALA A 379 10.66 -12.19 -15.52
N ARG A 380 10.20 -12.95 -14.50
CA ARG A 380 9.82 -12.43 -13.19
C ARG A 380 8.68 -11.40 -13.24
N VAL A 381 7.87 -11.37 -14.28
CA VAL A 381 6.73 -10.47 -14.39
C VAL A 381 5.60 -10.96 -13.48
N PRO A 382 5.13 -10.18 -12.49
CA PRO A 382 3.96 -10.57 -11.70
C PRO A 382 2.67 -10.24 -12.46
N LEU A 383 1.69 -11.13 -12.36
CA LEU A 383 0.34 -10.91 -12.89
C LEU A 383 -0.66 -10.80 -11.73
N MET A 384 -1.46 -9.75 -11.74
CA MET A 384 -2.53 -9.54 -10.77
C MET A 384 -3.85 -9.36 -11.50
N VAL A 385 -4.80 -10.25 -11.23
CA VAL A 385 -6.11 -10.25 -11.89
C VAL A 385 -7.19 -10.15 -10.83
N MET A 386 -8.00 -9.12 -10.86
CA MET A 386 -9.12 -8.97 -9.93
C MET A 386 -10.46 -9.16 -10.65
N PHE A 387 -11.38 -9.74 -9.92
CA PHE A 387 -12.76 -9.96 -10.35
C PHE A 387 -13.72 -9.29 -9.39
N GLU A 388 -14.28 -8.18 -9.81
CA GLU A 388 -15.43 -7.53 -9.16
C GLU A 388 -16.68 -7.78 -10.02
N GLY A 389 -17.84 -7.44 -9.50
CA GLY A 389 -19.09 -7.58 -10.23
C GLY A 389 -20.25 -8.00 -9.36
N TRP A 390 -21.44 -8.00 -9.94
CA TRP A 390 -22.69 -8.32 -9.26
C TRP A 390 -22.67 -9.71 -8.61
N ASP A 391 -23.52 -9.90 -7.60
CA ASP A 391 -23.73 -11.23 -7.03
C ASP A 391 -24.36 -12.14 -8.07
N ALA A 392 -23.96 -13.39 -8.08
CA ALA A 392 -24.28 -14.39 -9.11
C ALA A 392 -23.78 -14.05 -10.55
N ALA A 393 -23.06 -12.98 -10.80
CA ALA A 393 -22.52 -12.65 -12.12
C ALA A 393 -21.63 -13.75 -12.70
N GLY A 394 -20.93 -14.53 -11.89
CA GLY A 394 -20.13 -15.65 -12.39
C GLY A 394 -18.63 -15.53 -12.13
N LYS A 395 -18.22 -14.62 -11.26
CA LYS A 395 -16.81 -14.39 -10.83
C LYS A 395 -16.03 -15.68 -10.57
N GLY A 396 -16.48 -16.50 -9.63
CA GLY A 396 -15.81 -17.76 -9.28
C GLY A 396 -15.72 -18.76 -10.43
N GLY A 397 -16.65 -18.68 -11.41
CA GLY A 397 -16.60 -19.50 -12.62
C GLY A 397 -15.51 -19.05 -13.60
N ALA A 398 -15.25 -17.75 -13.71
CA ALA A 398 -14.15 -17.18 -14.51
C ALA A 398 -12.81 -17.47 -13.82
N ILE A 399 -12.69 -17.18 -12.53
CA ILE A 399 -11.51 -17.48 -11.71
C ILE A 399 -11.09 -18.95 -11.86
N LYS A 400 -12.05 -19.88 -11.76
CA LYS A 400 -11.77 -21.31 -11.95
C LYS A 400 -11.15 -21.63 -13.32
N ARG A 401 -11.58 -20.97 -14.40
CA ARG A 401 -11.05 -21.22 -15.77
C ARG A 401 -9.65 -20.65 -15.95
N VAL A 402 -9.36 -19.53 -15.33
CA VAL A 402 -8.01 -18.98 -15.27
C VAL A 402 -7.10 -19.92 -14.47
N ALA A 403 -7.47 -20.28 -13.24
CA ALA A 403 -6.70 -21.15 -12.39
C ALA A 403 -6.41 -22.54 -13.00
N GLN A 404 -7.36 -23.09 -13.79
CA GLN A 404 -7.19 -24.36 -14.49
C GLN A 404 -6.11 -24.35 -15.59
N ALA A 405 -5.71 -23.18 -16.04
CA ALA A 405 -4.65 -23.01 -17.05
C ALA A 405 -3.24 -22.86 -16.45
N LEU A 406 -3.15 -22.67 -15.15
CA LEU A 406 -1.91 -22.33 -14.42
C LEU A 406 -1.40 -23.51 -13.61
N ASP A 407 -0.08 -23.56 -13.39
CA ASP A 407 0.52 -24.46 -12.41
C ASP A 407 0.04 -24.07 -11.00
N ALA A 408 -0.42 -25.04 -10.23
CA ALA A 408 -0.95 -24.80 -8.89
C ALA A 408 0.04 -24.13 -7.92
N ARG A 409 1.34 -24.17 -8.21
CA ARG A 409 2.40 -23.52 -7.42
C ARG A 409 2.66 -22.07 -7.84
N ALA A 410 2.18 -21.69 -9.01
CA ALA A 410 2.47 -20.38 -9.60
C ALA A 410 1.36 -19.35 -9.36
N TYR A 411 0.24 -19.72 -8.76
CA TYR A 411 -0.83 -18.78 -8.44
C TYR A 411 -1.33 -18.87 -7.01
N THR A 412 -1.92 -17.78 -6.54
CA THR A 412 -2.66 -17.73 -5.28
C THR A 412 -4.00 -17.02 -5.52
N ILE A 413 -5.08 -17.62 -5.03
CA ILE A 413 -6.40 -16.95 -5.02
C ILE A 413 -6.57 -16.27 -3.67
N PHE A 414 -6.86 -14.97 -3.70
CA PHE A 414 -7.08 -14.13 -2.54
C PHE A 414 -8.57 -13.77 -2.44
N PRO A 415 -9.36 -14.47 -1.64
CA PRO A 415 -10.72 -14.02 -1.33
C PRO A 415 -10.67 -12.80 -0.42
N SER A 416 -11.59 -11.86 -0.59
CA SER A 416 -11.72 -10.66 0.22
C SER A 416 -13.01 -10.71 1.06
N PRO A 417 -13.05 -11.50 2.15
CA PRO A 417 -14.16 -11.50 3.09
C PRO A 417 -14.18 -10.19 3.91
N ALA A 418 -15.18 -10.04 4.78
CA ALA A 418 -15.22 -8.96 5.76
C ALA A 418 -13.89 -8.89 6.54
N PRO A 419 -13.38 -7.68 6.84
CA PRO A 419 -12.09 -7.52 7.50
C PRO A 419 -12.12 -8.08 8.93
N THR A 420 -11.01 -8.71 9.34
CA THR A 420 -10.78 -9.17 10.71
C THR A 420 -10.50 -7.99 11.65
N LYS A 421 -10.62 -8.21 12.97
CA LYS A 421 -10.28 -7.17 13.96
C LYS A 421 -8.89 -6.56 13.78
N PRO A 422 -7.80 -7.34 13.55
CA PRO A 422 -6.50 -6.75 13.24
C PRO A 422 -6.51 -5.92 11.94
N GLU A 423 -7.20 -6.37 10.89
CA GLU A 423 -7.29 -5.63 9.62
C GLU A 423 -8.03 -4.30 9.79
N LEU A 424 -9.06 -4.23 10.66
CA LEU A 424 -9.76 -2.99 10.99
C LEU A 424 -8.91 -1.97 11.78
N LEU A 425 -7.83 -2.41 12.41
CA LEU A 425 -6.87 -1.56 13.13
C LEU A 425 -5.69 -1.10 12.26
N HIS A 426 -5.73 -1.39 10.97
CA HIS A 426 -4.77 -0.92 9.97
C HIS A 426 -5.50 -0.14 8.87
N PRO A 427 -4.79 0.64 8.05
CA PRO A 427 -5.35 1.24 6.84
C PRO A 427 -5.95 0.15 5.94
N HIS A 428 -7.04 0.48 5.20
CA HIS A 428 -7.82 -0.53 4.47
C HIS A 428 -7.00 -1.30 3.41
N LEU A 429 -5.96 -0.69 2.82
CA LEU A 429 -5.08 -1.32 1.84
C LEU A 429 -4.02 -2.24 2.48
N TRP A 430 -3.79 -2.16 3.79
CA TRP A 430 -2.79 -2.97 4.47
C TRP A 430 -2.97 -4.48 4.23
N ARG A 431 -4.22 -4.96 4.30
CA ARG A 431 -4.53 -6.39 4.08
C ARG A 431 -4.18 -6.89 2.68
N TYR A 432 -4.11 -5.99 1.70
CA TYR A 432 -3.73 -6.30 0.31
C TYR A 432 -2.22 -6.17 0.11
N TRP A 433 -1.59 -5.17 0.71
CA TRP A 433 -0.13 -5.07 0.75
C TRP A 433 0.54 -6.31 1.33
N THR A 434 -0.05 -6.91 2.36
CA THR A 434 0.46 -8.13 3.00
C THR A 434 0.21 -9.41 2.20
N ARG A 435 -0.59 -9.35 1.12
CA ARG A 435 -1.05 -10.49 0.32
C ARG A 435 -0.75 -10.34 -1.17
N LEU A 436 0.43 -9.83 -1.51
CA LEU A 436 0.86 -9.71 -2.90
C LEU A 436 1.52 -11.01 -3.39
N PRO A 437 1.34 -11.37 -4.67
CA PRO A 437 2.09 -12.48 -5.26
C PRO A 437 3.57 -12.12 -5.36
N LYS A 438 4.43 -13.12 -5.36
CA LYS A 438 5.85 -12.95 -5.65
C LYS A 438 6.03 -12.65 -7.15
N ALA A 439 7.07 -11.90 -7.52
CA ALA A 439 7.43 -11.66 -8.93
C ALA A 439 7.54 -12.99 -9.73
N GLY A 440 6.93 -13.01 -10.90
CA GLY A 440 6.80 -14.22 -11.72
C GLY A 440 5.66 -15.16 -11.30
N HIS A 441 4.75 -14.72 -10.42
CA HIS A 441 3.58 -15.49 -9.98
C HIS A 441 2.28 -14.72 -10.22
N VAL A 442 1.16 -15.43 -10.13
CA VAL A 442 -0.18 -14.87 -10.36
C VAL A 442 -0.94 -14.68 -9.06
N GLY A 443 -1.42 -13.48 -8.82
CA GLY A 443 -2.43 -13.18 -7.79
C GLY A 443 -3.81 -13.05 -8.42
N ILE A 444 -4.76 -13.86 -7.99
CA ILE A 444 -6.17 -13.78 -8.44
C ILE A 444 -7.01 -13.31 -7.26
N TYR A 445 -7.68 -12.16 -7.39
CA TYR A 445 -8.47 -11.57 -6.32
C TYR A 445 -9.96 -11.79 -6.59
N ASP A 446 -10.62 -12.57 -5.72
CA ASP A 446 -12.09 -12.71 -5.70
C ASP A 446 -12.66 -11.67 -4.77
N ARG A 447 -13.18 -10.59 -5.34
CA ARG A 447 -13.32 -9.26 -4.73
C ARG A 447 -11.94 -8.68 -4.35
N SER A 448 -11.89 -7.40 -4.07
CA SER A 448 -10.59 -6.73 -3.94
C SER A 448 -10.66 -5.50 -3.02
N TRP A 449 -9.66 -4.64 -3.09
CA TRP A 449 -9.60 -3.35 -2.37
C TRP A 449 -10.72 -2.39 -2.76
N TYR A 450 -11.45 -2.67 -3.83
CA TYR A 450 -12.61 -1.88 -4.23
C TYR A 450 -13.82 -2.08 -3.33
N GLY A 451 -13.81 -3.06 -2.43
CA GLY A 451 -14.81 -3.20 -1.37
C GLY A 451 -15.04 -1.91 -0.58
N ARG A 452 -13.98 -1.10 -0.35
CA ARG A 452 -14.04 0.20 0.33
C ARG A 452 -15.00 1.19 -0.34
N VAL A 453 -14.98 1.25 -1.67
CA VAL A 453 -15.81 2.18 -2.47
C VAL A 453 -17.09 1.54 -3.02
N LEU A 454 -17.30 0.26 -2.78
CA LEU A 454 -18.50 -0.51 -3.13
C LEU A 454 -19.30 -0.87 -1.88
N VAL A 455 -19.12 -2.09 -1.36
CA VAL A 455 -19.92 -2.60 -0.25
C VAL A 455 -19.76 -1.76 1.03
N GLU A 456 -18.54 -1.34 1.38
CA GLU A 456 -18.32 -0.56 2.59
C GLU A 456 -18.93 0.85 2.51
N ARG A 457 -18.93 1.46 1.29
CA ARG A 457 -19.63 2.72 1.01
C ARG A 457 -21.15 2.55 1.07
N VAL A 458 -21.70 1.57 0.35
CA VAL A 458 -23.15 1.40 0.18
C VAL A 458 -23.81 0.93 1.48
N GLU A 459 -23.14 0.06 2.25
CA GLU A 459 -23.64 -0.43 3.53
C GLU A 459 -23.31 0.50 4.71
N GLY A 460 -22.54 1.58 4.50
CA GLY A 460 -22.16 2.53 5.54
C GLY A 460 -21.11 1.99 6.52
N PHE A 461 -20.32 0.99 6.12
CA PHE A 461 -19.21 0.47 6.94
C PHE A 461 -17.98 1.38 6.91
N ALA A 462 -17.86 2.21 5.89
CA ALA A 462 -16.87 3.27 5.80
C ALA A 462 -17.57 4.64 5.88
N SER A 463 -16.98 5.57 6.62
CA SER A 463 -17.47 6.96 6.66
C SER A 463 -17.31 7.65 5.31
N ASN A 464 -18.02 8.75 5.11
CA ASN A 464 -17.97 9.54 3.87
C ASN A 464 -16.53 10.01 3.55
N ALA A 465 -15.78 10.41 4.56
CA ALA A 465 -14.37 10.80 4.38
C ALA A 465 -13.47 9.62 3.96
N GLU A 466 -13.69 8.44 4.54
CA GLU A 466 -12.87 7.26 4.24
C GLU A 466 -13.08 6.74 2.82
N TRP A 467 -14.32 6.53 2.37
CA TRP A 467 -14.53 6.03 1.02
C TRP A 467 -14.28 7.11 -0.04
N ALA A 468 -14.45 8.41 0.29
CA ALA A 468 -14.19 9.47 -0.67
C ALA A 468 -12.69 9.60 -1.01
N ARG A 469 -11.79 9.46 -0.02
CA ARG A 469 -10.33 9.45 -0.26
C ARG A 469 -9.83 8.14 -0.88
N ALA A 470 -10.53 7.03 -0.66
CA ALA A 470 -10.08 5.71 -1.07
C ALA A 470 -9.90 5.55 -2.59
N TYR A 471 -10.56 6.35 -3.42
CA TYR A 471 -10.35 6.31 -4.88
C TYR A 471 -8.92 6.69 -5.25
N ASP A 472 -8.37 7.74 -4.64
CA ASP A 472 -6.99 8.15 -4.88
C ASP A 472 -5.99 7.18 -4.22
N GLU A 473 -6.26 6.73 -2.98
CA GLU A 473 -5.44 5.73 -2.28
C GLU A 473 -5.32 4.41 -3.08
N ILE A 474 -6.42 3.97 -3.71
CA ILE A 474 -6.44 2.80 -4.60
C ILE A 474 -5.60 3.06 -5.86
N ASN A 475 -5.73 4.22 -6.49
CA ASN A 475 -4.94 4.55 -7.67
C ASN A 475 -3.43 4.63 -7.35
N GLU A 476 -3.06 5.14 -6.17
CA GLU A 476 -1.67 5.14 -5.67
C GLU A 476 -1.14 3.71 -5.52
N PHE A 477 -1.90 2.87 -4.84
CA PHE A 477 -1.56 1.46 -4.64
C PHE A 477 -1.37 0.74 -5.98
N GLU A 478 -2.31 0.88 -6.91
CA GLU A 478 -2.24 0.28 -8.23
C GLU A 478 -1.05 0.82 -9.05
N GLN A 479 -0.75 2.11 -8.93
CA GLN A 479 0.41 2.71 -9.58
C GLN A 479 1.72 2.13 -9.04
N ASP A 480 1.83 1.91 -7.73
CA ASP A 480 3.01 1.28 -7.12
C ASP A 480 3.19 -0.17 -7.58
N LEU A 481 2.09 -0.92 -7.74
CA LEU A 481 2.13 -2.28 -8.28
C LEU A 481 2.62 -2.29 -9.74
N VAL A 482 2.14 -1.36 -10.56
CA VAL A 482 2.57 -1.24 -11.97
C VAL A 482 4.03 -0.76 -12.06
N ARG A 483 4.46 0.17 -11.20
CA ARG A 483 5.87 0.59 -11.09
C ARG A 483 6.78 -0.55 -10.64
N TRP A 484 6.30 -1.45 -9.82
CA TRP A 484 7.01 -2.68 -9.47
C TRP A 484 7.20 -3.60 -10.69
N GLY A 485 6.39 -3.47 -11.72
CA GLY A 485 6.42 -4.23 -12.96
C GLY A 485 5.26 -5.22 -13.13
N ALA A 486 4.23 -5.12 -12.29
CA ALA A 486 3.06 -5.98 -12.39
C ALA A 486 2.21 -5.67 -13.63
N VAL A 487 1.68 -6.72 -14.25
CA VAL A 487 0.51 -6.63 -15.11
C VAL A 487 -0.72 -6.67 -14.22
N LEU A 488 -1.49 -5.60 -14.22
CA LEU A 488 -2.67 -5.45 -13.38
C LEU A 488 -3.92 -5.37 -14.23
N LEU A 489 -4.84 -6.33 -14.07
CA LEU A 489 -6.10 -6.41 -14.82
C LEU A 489 -7.29 -6.34 -13.88
N LYS A 490 -8.22 -5.44 -14.20
CA LYS A 490 -9.43 -5.18 -13.41
C LYS A 490 -10.67 -5.58 -14.20
N PHE A 491 -11.33 -6.63 -13.78
CA PHE A 491 -12.57 -7.10 -14.41
C PHE A 491 -13.80 -6.76 -13.57
N TRP A 492 -14.74 -6.09 -14.20
CA TRP A 492 -16.11 -6.00 -13.70
C TRP A 492 -16.96 -7.06 -14.42
N VAL A 493 -17.42 -8.07 -13.71
CA VAL A 493 -18.28 -9.13 -14.26
C VAL A 493 -19.72 -8.66 -14.17
N ASP A 494 -20.26 -8.28 -15.31
CA ASP A 494 -21.60 -7.72 -15.40
C ASP A 494 -22.65 -8.76 -15.78
N VAL A 495 -23.82 -8.66 -15.18
CA VAL A 495 -24.98 -9.49 -15.47
C VAL A 495 -26.22 -8.62 -15.43
N SER A 496 -27.15 -8.83 -16.36
CA SER A 496 -28.42 -8.11 -16.36
C SER A 496 -29.24 -8.42 -15.10
N PRO A 497 -30.02 -7.45 -14.60
CA PRO A 497 -30.88 -7.69 -13.44
C PRO A 497 -31.81 -8.89 -13.59
N ASP A 498 -32.31 -9.17 -14.78
CA ASP A 498 -33.21 -10.28 -15.05
C ASP A 498 -32.49 -11.63 -14.98
N GLU A 499 -31.34 -11.74 -15.60
CA GLU A 499 -30.50 -12.95 -15.53
C GLU A 499 -29.98 -13.18 -14.10
N GLN A 500 -29.63 -12.11 -13.37
CA GLN A 500 -29.25 -12.22 -11.95
C GLN A 500 -30.37 -12.85 -11.13
N LEU A 501 -31.61 -12.35 -11.29
CA LEU A 501 -32.77 -12.89 -10.61
C LEU A 501 -33.03 -14.37 -10.96
N ALA A 502 -32.92 -14.70 -12.24
CA ALA A 502 -33.06 -16.08 -12.71
C ALA A 502 -32.01 -16.99 -12.03
N ARG A 503 -30.76 -16.51 -11.90
CA ARG A 503 -29.68 -17.25 -11.22
C ARG A 503 -29.93 -17.40 -9.72
N PHE A 504 -30.47 -16.38 -9.05
CA PHE A 504 -30.82 -16.46 -7.63
C PHE A 504 -31.87 -17.54 -7.40
N ARG A 505 -32.96 -17.53 -8.19
CA ARG A 505 -34.02 -18.56 -8.13
C ARG A 505 -33.46 -19.96 -8.40
N ALA A 506 -32.67 -20.12 -9.47
CA ALA A 506 -32.05 -21.41 -9.80
C ALA A 506 -31.09 -21.93 -8.71
N ARG A 507 -30.52 -21.06 -7.88
CA ARG A 507 -29.72 -21.47 -6.72
C ARG A 507 -30.60 -21.90 -5.54
N GLN A 508 -31.72 -21.22 -5.32
CA GLN A 508 -32.68 -21.59 -4.27
C GLN A 508 -33.33 -22.94 -4.55
N ASP A 509 -33.63 -23.22 -5.81
CA ASP A 509 -34.29 -24.46 -6.23
C ASP A 509 -33.34 -25.69 -6.24
N ASP A 510 -32.02 -25.47 -6.26
CA ASP A 510 -31.00 -26.53 -6.31
C ASP A 510 -30.38 -26.76 -4.92
N PRO A 511 -30.74 -27.88 -4.23
CA PRO A 511 -30.18 -28.17 -2.89
C PRO A 511 -28.66 -28.19 -2.83
N ALA A 512 -27.97 -28.50 -3.93
CA ALA A 512 -26.51 -28.49 -4.00
C ALA A 512 -25.92 -27.07 -4.13
N LYS A 513 -26.78 -26.05 -4.36
CA LYS A 513 -26.36 -24.66 -4.55
C LYS A 513 -26.99 -23.68 -3.59
N GLN A 514 -27.93 -24.09 -2.77
CA GLN A 514 -28.59 -23.21 -1.77
C GLN A 514 -27.60 -22.49 -0.87
N TRP A 515 -26.51 -23.13 -0.48
CA TRP A 515 -25.43 -22.51 0.32
C TRP A 515 -24.73 -21.33 -0.36
N LYS A 516 -24.96 -21.09 -1.68
CA LYS A 516 -24.39 -19.98 -2.46
C LYS A 516 -25.28 -18.76 -2.51
N ILE A 517 -26.43 -18.80 -1.90
CA ILE A 517 -27.35 -17.66 -1.83
C ILE A 517 -27.63 -17.36 -0.36
N THR A 518 -27.52 -16.10 -0.02
CA THR A 518 -27.67 -15.60 1.35
C THR A 518 -28.63 -14.41 1.35
N ASP A 519 -29.11 -14.02 2.53
CA ASP A 519 -29.92 -12.81 2.68
C ASP A 519 -29.16 -11.53 2.24
N GLU A 520 -27.81 -11.57 2.29
CA GLU A 520 -26.96 -10.48 1.79
C GLU A 520 -27.13 -10.30 0.27
N ASP A 521 -27.22 -11.39 -0.52
CA ASP A 521 -27.41 -11.30 -1.97
C ASP A 521 -28.74 -10.59 -2.32
N TRP A 522 -29.81 -10.87 -1.58
CA TRP A 522 -31.10 -10.22 -1.77
C TRP A 522 -31.06 -8.75 -1.35
N ARG A 523 -30.47 -8.44 -0.21
CA ARG A 523 -30.28 -7.08 0.29
C ARG A 523 -29.47 -6.22 -0.68
N ASN A 524 -28.40 -6.77 -1.25
CA ASN A 524 -27.58 -6.09 -2.25
C ASN A 524 -28.39 -5.79 -3.52
N ARG A 525 -29.28 -6.71 -3.92
CA ARG A 525 -30.17 -6.49 -5.07
C ARG A 525 -31.19 -5.37 -4.80
N ASP A 526 -31.73 -5.27 -3.61
CA ASP A 526 -32.65 -4.19 -3.22
C ASP A 526 -31.98 -2.80 -3.29
N LYS A 527 -30.67 -2.76 -3.07
CA LYS A 527 -29.83 -1.55 -3.18
C LYS A 527 -29.18 -1.38 -4.55
N TYR A 528 -29.69 -2.05 -5.60
CA TYR A 528 -29.09 -1.99 -6.95
C TYR A 528 -28.80 -0.57 -7.46
N PRO A 529 -29.69 0.44 -7.31
CA PRO A 529 -29.39 1.80 -7.78
C PRO A 529 -28.18 2.43 -7.08
N GLN A 530 -28.01 2.21 -5.76
CA GLN A 530 -26.90 2.72 -4.99
C GLN A 530 -25.59 2.04 -5.40
N TYR A 531 -25.61 0.71 -5.55
CA TYR A 531 -24.45 -0.03 -6.05
C TYR A 531 -24.09 0.38 -7.48
N LYS A 532 -25.07 0.57 -8.38
CA LYS A 532 -24.82 1.05 -9.74
C LYS A 532 -24.10 2.39 -9.75
N SER A 533 -24.58 3.35 -8.94
CA SER A 533 -23.92 4.66 -8.79
C SER A 533 -22.49 4.52 -8.28
N ALA A 534 -22.26 3.65 -7.27
CA ALA A 534 -20.93 3.41 -6.71
C ALA A 534 -19.97 2.79 -7.76
N VAL A 535 -20.46 1.86 -8.59
CA VAL A 535 -19.69 1.23 -9.68
C VAL A 535 -19.34 2.25 -10.76
N GLU A 536 -20.26 3.12 -11.16
CA GLU A 536 -19.99 4.14 -12.15
C GLU A 536 -18.99 5.19 -11.64
N ASP A 537 -19.08 5.58 -10.36
CA ASP A 537 -18.04 6.40 -9.73
C ASP A 537 -16.69 5.69 -9.72
N MET A 538 -16.66 4.40 -9.40
CA MET A 538 -15.44 3.58 -9.44
C MET A 538 -14.82 3.60 -10.83
N PHE A 539 -15.58 3.37 -11.89
CA PHE A 539 -15.07 3.45 -13.26
C PHE A 539 -14.53 4.85 -13.58
N ARG A 540 -15.29 5.89 -13.23
CA ARG A 540 -14.96 7.28 -13.50
C ARG A 540 -13.70 7.76 -12.78
N LEU A 541 -13.41 7.25 -11.56
CA LEU A 541 -12.36 7.76 -10.71
C LEU A 541 -11.10 6.87 -10.68
N THR A 542 -11.22 5.61 -11.14
CA THR A 542 -10.11 4.67 -11.06
C THR A 542 -9.78 3.94 -12.37
N SER A 543 -10.40 4.28 -13.50
CA SER A 543 -10.00 3.74 -14.81
C SER A 543 -8.77 4.46 -15.35
N THR A 544 -7.61 4.22 -14.73
CA THR A 544 -6.35 4.83 -15.13
C THR A 544 -5.79 4.19 -16.40
N PRO A 545 -4.93 4.88 -17.19
CA PRO A 545 -4.29 4.27 -18.37
C PRO A 545 -3.43 3.06 -18.07
N PHE A 546 -2.86 2.98 -16.87
CA PHE A 546 -2.01 1.86 -16.45
C PHE A 546 -2.81 0.69 -15.86
N ALA A 547 -4.07 0.91 -15.47
CA ALA A 547 -4.98 -0.11 -14.94
C ALA A 547 -6.45 0.28 -15.23
N PRO A 548 -6.92 0.17 -16.49
CA PRO A 548 -8.29 0.48 -16.84
C PRO A 548 -9.25 -0.62 -16.39
N TRP A 549 -10.50 -0.26 -16.10
CA TRP A 549 -11.58 -1.22 -15.90
C TRP A 549 -12.04 -1.85 -17.20
N ILE A 550 -12.28 -3.15 -17.17
CA ILE A 550 -12.74 -3.96 -18.30
C ILE A 550 -14.02 -4.67 -17.88
N VAL A 551 -15.10 -4.46 -18.63
CA VAL A 551 -16.37 -5.13 -18.39
C VAL A 551 -16.39 -6.49 -19.09
N LEU A 552 -16.80 -7.51 -18.35
CA LEU A 552 -17.06 -8.86 -18.86
C LEU A 552 -18.57 -9.09 -18.87
N GLU A 553 -19.15 -9.11 -20.03
CA GLU A 553 -20.57 -9.41 -20.26
C GLU A 553 -20.84 -10.87 -19.91
N SER A 554 -21.67 -11.11 -18.89
CA SER A 554 -21.78 -12.45 -18.29
C SER A 554 -23.19 -13.03 -18.27
N ASP A 555 -24.14 -12.50 -19.02
CA ASP A 555 -25.40 -13.19 -19.21
C ASP A 555 -25.16 -14.57 -19.84
N ASP A 556 -24.29 -14.67 -20.85
CA ASP A 556 -23.63 -15.94 -21.14
C ASP A 556 -22.27 -16.09 -20.43
N LYS A 557 -22.24 -16.91 -19.40
CA LYS A 557 -21.01 -17.24 -18.65
C LYS A 557 -19.88 -17.79 -19.53
N ARG A 558 -20.20 -18.41 -20.67
CA ARG A 558 -19.21 -18.98 -21.61
C ARG A 558 -18.43 -17.86 -22.27
N PHE A 559 -19.17 -16.83 -22.76
CA PHE A 559 -18.58 -15.65 -23.35
C PHE A 559 -17.63 -14.94 -22.37
N ALA A 560 -18.09 -14.58 -21.17
CA ALA A 560 -17.29 -13.88 -20.17
C ALA A 560 -15.99 -14.63 -19.80
N ARG A 561 -16.05 -15.96 -19.69
CA ARG A 561 -14.89 -16.79 -19.34
C ARG A 561 -13.81 -16.80 -20.43
N VAL A 562 -14.21 -16.87 -21.69
CA VAL A 562 -13.28 -16.84 -22.83
C VAL A 562 -12.70 -15.44 -22.97
N LYS A 563 -13.54 -14.39 -22.94
CA LYS A 563 -13.11 -13.00 -23.02
C LYS A 563 -12.07 -12.65 -21.93
N ALA A 564 -12.29 -13.11 -20.69
CA ALA A 564 -11.33 -12.89 -19.61
C ALA A 564 -9.94 -13.50 -19.92
N LEU A 565 -9.91 -14.75 -20.42
CA LEU A 565 -8.65 -15.42 -20.77
C LEU A 565 -7.96 -14.76 -21.97
N GLU A 566 -8.71 -14.33 -22.97
CA GLU A 566 -8.16 -13.62 -24.13
C GLU A 566 -7.46 -12.33 -23.69
N ILE A 567 -8.12 -11.51 -22.87
CA ILE A 567 -7.55 -10.26 -22.37
C ILE A 567 -6.30 -10.51 -21.49
N ILE A 568 -6.33 -11.54 -20.64
CA ILE A 568 -5.17 -11.90 -19.82
C ILE A 568 -3.99 -12.30 -20.71
N ASN A 569 -4.23 -13.12 -21.72
CA ASN A 569 -3.19 -13.56 -22.64
C ASN A 569 -2.63 -12.40 -23.46
N ASP A 570 -3.49 -11.54 -24.01
CA ASP A 570 -3.07 -10.37 -24.79
C ASP A 570 -2.22 -9.40 -23.95
N ALA A 571 -2.62 -9.14 -22.71
CA ALA A 571 -1.88 -8.28 -21.81
C ALA A 571 -0.51 -8.88 -21.42
N LEU A 572 -0.43 -10.19 -21.21
CA LEU A 572 0.84 -10.87 -20.94
C LEU A 572 1.75 -10.87 -22.16
N GLU A 573 1.25 -11.16 -23.36
CA GLU A 573 2.04 -11.11 -24.59
C GLU A 573 2.59 -9.70 -24.85
N ALA A 574 1.73 -8.68 -24.76
CA ALA A 574 2.15 -7.30 -24.90
C ALA A 574 3.26 -6.94 -23.90
N ARG A 575 3.15 -7.42 -22.65
CA ARG A 575 4.14 -7.15 -21.61
C ARG A 575 5.46 -7.91 -21.79
N LEU A 576 5.40 -9.15 -22.29
CA LEU A 576 6.56 -10.03 -22.45
C LEU A 576 7.31 -9.79 -23.76
N HIS A 577 6.59 -9.48 -24.82
CA HIS A 577 7.12 -9.37 -26.19
C HIS A 577 7.26 -7.91 -26.67
N GLY A 578 6.72 -6.93 -25.94
CA GLY A 578 6.89 -5.51 -26.24
C GLY A 578 6.04 -5.02 -27.42
N GLU A 579 4.87 -5.64 -27.66
CA GLU A 579 3.90 -5.24 -28.70
C GLU A 579 2.84 -4.28 -28.17
#